data_e9140ebef8c34b6b9409964a13d7b204
#
_entry.id   e9140ebef8c34b6b9409964a13d7b204
#
_cell.length_a   1.000
_cell.length_b   1.000
_cell.length_c   1.000
_cell.angle_alpha   90.00
_cell.angle_beta   90.00
_cell.angle_gamma   90.00
#
_symmetry.space_group_name_H-M   'P 1'
#
loop_
_entity.id
_entity.type
_entity.pdbx_description
1 polymer ?
#
loop_
_entity_poly.entity_id
_entity_poly.type
_entity_poly.pdbx_seq_one_letter_code
_entity_poly.pdbx_strand_id
1 'polypeptide(L)'
;MVNMGAIVPVNDMVGGVIVKVTDEFPGSKTLIKGKTVTLKGNDAETFVRERKDVGDGLNDNRMKRQQVYEVAFKQAFYKKCNENKKFPLEVYNTLQDYMTTNITAQQFSKLAVLMASAKADTKLTVKGKEGFDDDGWQTFTPDKDSLKQVELELFYKKQK
;
A
#
# COMPACT_ATOMS: atom_id res chain seq x y z
N MET A 1 3.52 -14.54 1.75
CA MET A 1 4.55 -13.50 1.44
C MET A 1 4.39 -13.10 -0.01
N VAL A 2 4.47 -11.80 -0.30
CA VAL A 2 4.42 -11.28 -1.68
C VAL A 2 5.70 -10.48 -1.89
N ASN A 3 6.39 -10.66 -3.03
CA ASN A 3 7.58 -9.89 -3.34
C ASN A 3 7.22 -8.57 -4.08
N MET A 4 8.15 -7.62 -4.08
CA MET A 4 7.92 -6.30 -4.66
C MET A 4 7.72 -6.31 -6.18
N GLY A 5 8.19 -7.33 -6.88
CA GLY A 5 7.95 -7.49 -8.32
C GLY A 5 6.48 -7.59 -8.72
N ALA A 6 5.61 -7.91 -7.74
CA ALA A 6 4.16 -7.94 -7.96
C ALA A 6 3.55 -6.56 -8.25
N ILE A 7 4.21 -5.46 -7.86
CA ILE A 7 3.66 -4.11 -7.97
C ILE A 7 3.34 -3.77 -9.43
N VAL A 8 4.30 -3.95 -10.31
CA VAL A 8 4.16 -3.58 -11.72
C VAL A 8 3.00 -4.32 -12.40
N PRO A 9 2.99 -5.68 -12.45
CA PRO A 9 1.94 -6.39 -13.15
C PRO A 9 0.55 -6.13 -12.57
N VAL A 10 0.40 -6.08 -11.25
CA VAL A 10 -0.92 -5.87 -10.62
C VAL A 10 -1.40 -4.42 -10.78
N ASN A 11 -0.49 -3.44 -10.72
CA ASN A 11 -0.80 -2.05 -11.04
C ASN A 11 -1.32 -1.89 -12.48
N ASP A 12 -0.67 -2.56 -13.43
CA ASP A 12 -1.05 -2.45 -14.84
C ASP A 12 -2.37 -3.18 -15.15
N MET A 13 -2.66 -4.28 -14.44
CA MET A 13 -3.95 -4.98 -14.53
C MET A 13 -5.14 -4.10 -14.11
N VAL A 14 -4.98 -3.23 -13.12
CA VAL A 14 -6.04 -2.27 -12.74
C VAL A 14 -6.15 -1.09 -13.72
N GLY A 15 -5.25 -0.99 -14.71
CA GLY A 15 -5.20 0.09 -15.70
C GLY A 15 -4.28 1.24 -15.28
N GLY A 16 -3.48 1.03 -14.25
CA GLY A 16 -2.66 2.06 -13.61
C GLY A 16 -3.38 2.79 -12.49
N VAL A 17 -2.61 3.38 -11.59
CA VAL A 17 -3.11 4.06 -10.39
C VAL A 17 -2.88 5.56 -10.51
N ILE A 18 -3.93 6.35 -10.29
CA ILE A 18 -3.87 7.81 -10.37
C ILE A 18 -3.45 8.37 -9.02
N VAL A 19 -2.34 9.11 -8.98
CA VAL A 19 -1.82 9.75 -7.78
C VAL A 19 -1.39 11.19 -8.06
N LYS A 20 -1.40 12.03 -7.02
CA LYS A 20 -0.71 13.31 -7.04
C LYS A 20 0.72 13.11 -6.54
N VAL A 21 1.71 13.49 -7.33
CA VAL A 21 3.12 13.41 -6.97
C VAL A 21 3.45 14.56 -6.00
N THR A 22 3.84 14.22 -4.78
CA THR A 22 4.17 15.21 -3.73
C THR A 22 5.66 15.50 -3.62
N ASP A 23 6.48 14.52 -3.97
CA ASP A 23 7.94 14.58 -3.84
C ASP A 23 8.62 14.81 -5.18
N GLU A 24 9.86 15.26 -5.14
CA GLU A 24 10.70 15.32 -6.32
C GLU A 24 11.33 13.96 -6.57
N PHE A 25 11.28 13.52 -7.83
CA PHE A 25 11.92 12.29 -8.32
C PHE A 25 12.99 12.67 -9.33
N PRO A 26 14.26 12.86 -8.92
CA PRO A 26 15.33 13.27 -9.80
C PRO A 26 15.48 12.33 -11.01
N GLY A 27 15.56 12.91 -12.19
CA GLY A 27 15.68 12.16 -13.44
C GLY A 27 14.40 11.54 -14.00
N SER A 28 13.29 11.56 -13.26
CA SER A 28 12.02 11.07 -13.80
C SER A 28 11.38 12.11 -14.72
N LYS A 29 10.90 11.65 -15.88
CA LYS A 29 10.13 12.47 -16.83
C LYS A 29 8.63 12.41 -16.59
N THR A 30 8.16 11.44 -15.81
CA THR A 30 6.76 11.14 -15.54
C THR A 30 6.35 11.55 -14.14
N LEU A 31 7.17 11.28 -13.12
CA LEU A 31 6.91 11.58 -11.72
C LEU A 31 7.32 13.02 -11.39
N ILE A 32 6.57 13.99 -11.91
CA ILE A 32 6.85 15.42 -11.72
C ILE A 32 6.06 15.94 -10.52
N LYS A 33 6.75 16.52 -9.54
CA LYS A 33 6.16 17.09 -8.33
C LYS A 33 5.02 18.08 -8.66
N GLY A 34 3.91 17.93 -7.95
CA GLY A 34 2.70 18.74 -8.11
C GLY A 34 1.76 18.23 -9.20
N LYS A 35 2.19 17.33 -10.09
CA LYS A 35 1.35 16.77 -11.14
C LYS A 35 0.53 15.58 -10.64
N THR A 36 -0.65 15.42 -11.23
CA THR A 36 -1.44 14.18 -11.12
C THR A 36 -1.11 13.30 -12.30
N VAL A 37 -0.69 12.08 -12.04
CA VAL A 37 -0.22 11.13 -13.05
C VAL A 37 -0.90 9.77 -12.88
N THR A 38 -0.99 9.02 -13.96
CA THR A 38 -1.37 7.60 -13.91
C THR A 38 -0.09 6.78 -13.88
N LEU A 39 0.18 6.15 -12.73
CA LEU A 39 1.34 5.27 -12.56
C LEU A 39 1.15 4.02 -13.40
N LYS A 40 2.12 3.70 -14.26
CA LYS A 40 2.17 2.49 -15.09
C LYS A 40 3.57 1.92 -15.10
N GLY A 41 3.66 0.59 -15.25
CA GLY A 41 4.95 -0.09 -15.32
C GLY A 41 5.85 0.28 -14.15
N ASN A 42 7.11 0.56 -14.44
CA ASN A 42 8.12 0.87 -13.43
C ASN A 42 7.86 2.16 -12.63
N ASP A 43 7.05 3.09 -13.15
CA ASP A 43 6.70 4.29 -12.39
C ASP A 43 5.93 3.95 -11.11
N ALA A 44 5.12 2.89 -11.12
CA ALA A 44 4.40 2.43 -9.93
C ALA A 44 5.38 1.90 -8.86
N GLU A 45 6.35 1.07 -9.27
CA GLU A 45 7.37 0.55 -8.36
C GLU A 45 8.27 1.68 -7.84
N THR A 46 8.75 2.55 -8.72
CA THR A 46 9.56 3.71 -8.34
C THR A 46 8.84 4.60 -7.33
N PHE A 47 7.56 4.91 -7.56
CA PHE A 47 6.77 5.75 -6.67
C PHE A 47 6.67 5.19 -5.24
N VAL A 48 6.52 3.87 -5.08
CA VAL A 48 6.34 3.25 -3.76
C VAL A 48 7.65 2.82 -3.10
N ARG A 49 8.72 2.59 -3.87
CA ARG A 49 10.00 2.05 -3.34
C ARG A 49 11.06 3.10 -3.09
N GLU A 50 11.23 4.03 -4.05
CA GLU A 50 12.35 4.98 -3.98
C GLU A 50 12.31 5.81 -2.69
N ARG A 51 13.50 5.98 -2.09
CA ARG A 51 13.64 6.70 -0.82
C ARG A 51 14.83 7.67 -0.84
N LYS A 52 16.04 7.15 -1.14
CA LYS A 52 17.30 7.87 -0.86
C LYS A 52 17.39 9.18 -1.61
N ASP A 53 16.93 9.21 -2.87
CA ASP A 53 17.05 10.38 -3.75
C ASP A 53 15.70 11.07 -3.98
N VAL A 54 14.68 10.77 -3.15
CA VAL A 54 13.32 11.28 -3.31
C VAL A 54 12.89 12.07 -2.07
N GLY A 55 12.50 13.32 -2.28
CA GLY A 55 12.07 14.23 -1.22
C GLY A 55 13.22 14.50 -0.24
N ASP A 56 12.99 14.28 1.05
CA ASP A 56 13.99 14.41 2.12
C ASP A 56 14.79 13.11 2.38
N GLY A 57 14.53 12.06 1.61
CA GLY A 57 15.17 10.76 1.78
C GLY A 57 14.72 9.96 3.00
N LEU A 58 13.78 10.47 3.79
CA LEU A 58 13.30 9.84 5.01
C LEU A 58 12.22 8.79 4.74
N ASN A 59 12.11 7.85 5.66
CA ASN A 59 11.12 6.77 5.56
C ASN A 59 9.68 7.26 5.63
N ASP A 60 9.41 8.31 6.38
CA ASP A 60 8.07 8.86 6.57
C ASP A 60 7.44 9.32 5.24
N ASN A 61 8.19 10.00 4.38
CA ASN A 61 7.72 10.40 3.06
C ASN A 61 7.42 9.19 2.16
N ARG A 62 8.25 8.16 2.20
CA ARG A 62 7.96 6.91 1.49
C ARG A 62 6.67 6.27 2.00
N MET A 63 6.48 6.19 3.32
CA MET A 63 5.26 5.64 3.91
C MET A 63 4.01 6.43 3.52
N LYS A 64 4.09 7.76 3.47
CA LYS A 64 2.99 8.61 2.97
C LYS A 64 2.65 8.31 1.52
N ARG A 65 3.65 8.16 0.64
CA ARG A 65 3.43 7.77 -0.76
C ARG A 65 2.80 6.39 -0.88
N GLN A 66 3.26 5.43 -0.09
CA GLN A 66 2.68 4.08 -0.06
C GLN A 66 1.20 4.13 0.34
N GLN A 67 0.83 4.95 1.32
CA GLN A 67 -0.57 5.12 1.73
C GLN A 67 -1.43 5.73 0.62
N VAL A 68 -0.93 6.78 -0.05
CA VAL A 68 -1.62 7.40 -1.19
C VAL A 68 -1.84 6.37 -2.31
N TYR A 69 -0.79 5.62 -2.64
CA TYR A 69 -0.86 4.56 -3.63
C TYR A 69 -1.87 3.48 -3.23
N GLU A 70 -1.80 2.98 -1.99
CA GLU A 70 -2.67 1.91 -1.49
C GLU A 70 -4.16 2.30 -1.60
N VAL A 71 -4.52 3.50 -1.19
CA VAL A 71 -5.91 3.99 -1.28
C VAL A 71 -6.37 4.04 -2.72
N ALA A 72 -5.58 4.63 -3.60
CA ALA A 72 -5.91 4.76 -5.01
C ALA A 72 -5.93 3.40 -5.74
N PHE A 73 -5.00 2.49 -5.41
CA PHE A 73 -4.98 1.13 -5.92
C PHE A 73 -6.23 0.34 -5.51
N LYS A 74 -6.61 0.39 -4.23
CA LYS A 74 -7.83 -0.27 -3.74
C LYS A 74 -9.07 0.18 -4.53
N GLN A 75 -9.21 1.49 -4.76
CA GLN A 75 -10.33 2.03 -5.53
C GLN A 75 -10.34 1.49 -6.97
N ALA A 76 -9.19 1.49 -7.65
CA ALA A 76 -9.06 0.97 -9.01
C ALA A 76 -9.34 -0.54 -9.07
N PHE A 77 -8.80 -1.30 -8.10
CA PHE A 77 -9.00 -2.73 -7.98
C PHE A 77 -10.48 -3.09 -7.77
N TYR A 78 -11.15 -2.43 -6.83
CA TYR A 78 -12.56 -2.70 -6.57
C TYR A 78 -13.47 -2.33 -7.74
N LYS A 79 -13.15 -1.23 -8.43
CA LYS A 79 -13.83 -0.88 -9.68
C LYS A 79 -13.73 -2.02 -10.68
N LYS A 80 -12.52 -2.56 -10.92
CA LYS A 80 -12.30 -3.70 -11.82
C LYS A 80 -13.03 -4.97 -11.37
N CYS A 81 -13.06 -5.28 -10.07
CA CYS A 81 -13.82 -6.41 -9.54
C CYS A 81 -15.34 -6.28 -9.78
N ASN A 82 -15.85 -5.06 -9.77
CA ASN A 82 -17.28 -4.79 -10.05
C ASN A 82 -17.59 -4.91 -11.55
N GLU A 83 -16.68 -4.47 -12.40
CA GLU A 83 -16.81 -4.56 -13.86
C GLU A 83 -16.62 -6.01 -14.37
N ASN A 84 -15.68 -6.75 -13.80
CA ASN A 84 -15.36 -8.12 -14.19
C ASN A 84 -15.25 -9.03 -12.96
N LYS A 85 -16.24 -9.91 -12.76
CA LYS A 85 -16.26 -10.84 -11.62
C LYS A 85 -15.15 -11.89 -11.64
N LYS A 86 -14.48 -12.10 -12.78
CA LYS A 86 -13.32 -12.99 -12.93
C LYS A 86 -11.99 -12.29 -12.60
N PHE A 87 -11.99 -10.95 -12.53
CA PHE A 87 -10.79 -10.16 -12.32
C PHE A 87 -9.98 -10.57 -11.07
N PRO A 88 -10.58 -10.86 -9.91
CA PRO A 88 -9.81 -11.36 -8.76
C PRO A 88 -9.06 -12.66 -9.04
N LEU A 89 -9.63 -13.57 -9.83
CA LEU A 89 -8.96 -14.81 -10.23
C LEU A 89 -7.80 -14.53 -11.19
N GLU A 90 -7.96 -13.62 -12.12
CA GLU A 90 -6.91 -13.21 -13.05
C GLU A 90 -5.73 -12.61 -12.28
N VAL A 91 -6.01 -11.72 -11.30
CA VAL A 91 -4.98 -11.16 -10.42
C VAL A 91 -4.29 -12.24 -9.59
N TYR A 92 -5.03 -13.19 -9.02
CA TYR A 92 -4.44 -14.31 -8.28
C TYR A 92 -3.46 -15.11 -9.15
N ASN A 93 -3.86 -15.44 -10.38
CA ASN A 93 -3.02 -16.20 -11.30
C ASN A 93 -1.73 -15.43 -11.65
N THR A 94 -1.82 -14.12 -11.88
CA THR A 94 -0.64 -13.27 -12.13
C THR A 94 0.27 -13.21 -10.90
N LEU A 95 -0.31 -13.20 -9.69
CA LEU A 95 0.46 -13.13 -8.44
C LEU A 95 1.19 -14.43 -8.08
N GLN A 96 0.86 -15.58 -8.68
CA GLN A 96 1.47 -16.87 -8.34
C GLN A 96 3.01 -16.85 -8.46
N ASP A 97 3.54 -16.14 -9.45
CA ASP A 97 4.99 -16.02 -9.66
C ASP A 97 5.68 -15.08 -8.65
N TYR A 98 4.88 -14.30 -7.91
CA TYR A 98 5.36 -13.27 -6.99
C TYR A 98 5.00 -13.55 -5.53
N MET A 99 4.26 -14.62 -5.23
CA MET A 99 3.80 -14.89 -3.87
C MET A 99 3.97 -16.34 -3.45
N THR A 100 4.19 -16.52 -2.15
CA THR A 100 4.03 -17.81 -1.47
C THR A 100 2.88 -17.68 -0.48
N THR A 101 1.84 -18.48 -0.66
CA THR A 101 0.63 -18.41 0.16
C THR A 101 -0.05 -19.77 0.27
N ASN A 102 -0.80 -19.99 1.35
CA ASN A 102 -1.73 -21.11 1.53
C ASN A 102 -3.17 -20.74 1.19
N ILE A 103 -3.43 -19.49 0.73
CA ILE A 103 -4.75 -19.06 0.29
C ILE A 103 -4.99 -19.59 -1.13
N THR A 104 -6.09 -20.28 -1.35
CA THR A 104 -6.49 -20.74 -2.67
C THR A 104 -7.06 -19.60 -3.54
N ALA A 105 -7.08 -19.78 -4.85
CA ALA A 105 -7.68 -18.82 -5.77
C ALA A 105 -9.16 -18.50 -5.43
N GLN A 106 -9.90 -19.50 -4.99
CA GLN A 106 -11.29 -19.33 -4.60
C GLN A 106 -11.42 -18.49 -3.31
N GLN A 107 -10.56 -18.74 -2.32
CA GLN A 107 -10.53 -17.96 -1.08
C GLN A 107 -10.11 -16.50 -1.36
N PHE A 108 -9.09 -16.30 -2.19
CA PHE A 108 -8.67 -14.96 -2.61
C PHE A 108 -9.81 -14.20 -3.31
N SER A 109 -10.50 -14.84 -4.25
CA SER A 109 -11.60 -14.21 -4.98
C SER A 109 -12.76 -13.84 -4.06
N LYS A 110 -13.13 -14.72 -3.10
CA LYS A 110 -14.15 -14.43 -2.09
C LYS A 110 -13.73 -13.25 -1.20
N LEU A 111 -12.47 -13.25 -0.74
CA LEU A 111 -11.94 -12.18 0.10
C LEU A 111 -11.91 -10.84 -0.65
N ALA A 112 -11.49 -10.82 -1.91
CA ALA A 112 -11.48 -9.62 -2.74
C ALA A 112 -12.88 -9.01 -2.88
N VAL A 113 -13.92 -9.84 -3.10
CA VAL A 113 -15.31 -9.39 -3.18
C VAL A 113 -15.80 -8.84 -1.84
N LEU A 114 -15.48 -9.53 -0.73
CA LEU A 114 -15.82 -9.05 0.62
C LEU A 114 -15.18 -7.70 0.91
N MET A 115 -13.90 -7.54 0.63
CA MET A 115 -13.18 -6.29 0.83
C MET A 115 -13.68 -5.16 -0.08
N ALA A 116 -14.13 -5.49 -1.29
CA ALA A 116 -14.73 -4.50 -2.20
C ALA A 116 -16.07 -3.93 -1.68
N SER A 117 -16.79 -4.72 -0.87
CA SER A 117 -18.06 -4.31 -0.26
C SER A 117 -17.91 -3.78 1.17
N ALA A 118 -16.76 -4.03 1.82
CA ALA A 118 -16.50 -3.58 3.18
C ALA A 118 -16.21 -2.08 3.21
N LYS A 119 -16.82 -1.40 4.17
CA LYS A 119 -16.42 -0.04 4.52
C LYS A 119 -15.28 -0.13 5.54
N ALA A 120 -14.09 0.31 5.15
CA ALA A 120 -12.98 0.47 6.08
C ALA A 120 -13.19 1.80 6.82
N ASP A 121 -13.69 1.73 8.04
CA ASP A 121 -14.13 2.92 8.77
C ASP A 121 -13.01 3.56 9.61
N THR A 122 -11.98 2.80 9.99
CA THR A 122 -10.99 3.31 10.95
C THR A 122 -9.58 2.87 10.60
N LYS A 123 -8.66 3.82 10.56
CA LYS A 123 -7.22 3.56 10.52
C LYS A 123 -6.66 3.82 11.91
N LEU A 124 -6.25 2.75 12.59
CA LEU A 124 -5.56 2.86 13.87
C LEU A 124 -4.07 3.07 13.64
N THR A 125 -3.50 4.02 14.34
CA THR A 125 -2.08 4.35 14.25
C THR A 125 -1.51 4.46 15.66
N VAL A 126 -0.41 3.75 15.92
CA VAL A 126 0.35 3.89 17.15
C VAL A 126 1.19 5.17 17.04
N LYS A 127 1.06 6.07 18.04
CA LYS A 127 1.93 7.24 18.15
C LYS A 127 3.28 6.83 18.70
N GLY A 128 4.34 7.59 18.38
CA GLY A 128 5.68 7.32 18.89
C GLY A 128 6.67 8.39 18.44
N LYS A 129 7.93 8.14 18.74
CA LYS A 129 9.04 9.02 18.37
C LYS A 129 9.95 8.30 17.37
N GLU A 130 10.30 8.99 16.29
CA GLU A 130 11.35 8.56 15.37
C GLU A 130 12.71 8.97 15.94
N GLY A 131 13.71 8.15 15.67
CA GLY A 131 15.09 8.36 16.07
C GLY A 131 16.05 7.55 15.20
N PHE A 132 17.31 7.57 15.59
CA PHE A 132 18.33 6.72 14.98
C PHE A 132 19.03 5.94 16.11
N ASP A 133 19.44 4.73 15.81
CA ASP A 133 20.32 3.96 16.69
C ASP A 133 21.80 4.34 16.49
N ASP A 134 22.69 3.69 17.26
CA ASP A 134 24.12 3.96 17.25
C ASP A 134 24.78 3.60 15.91
N ASP A 135 24.16 2.72 15.12
CA ASP A 135 24.61 2.32 13.78
C ASP A 135 24.02 3.23 12.67
N GLY A 136 23.22 4.23 13.05
CA GLY A 136 22.58 5.19 12.12
C GLY A 136 21.31 4.64 11.43
N TRP A 137 20.75 3.52 11.92
CA TRP A 137 19.48 3.03 11.42
C TRP A 137 18.30 3.80 12.01
N GLN A 138 17.34 4.10 11.17
CA GLN A 138 16.12 4.77 11.62
C GLN A 138 15.30 3.84 12.52
N THR A 139 14.99 4.31 13.73
CA THR A 139 14.21 3.61 14.73
C THR A 139 12.89 4.31 15.01
N PHE A 140 11.91 3.56 15.50
CA PHE A 140 10.64 4.08 15.98
C PHE A 140 10.36 3.54 17.38
N THR A 141 10.23 4.44 18.36
CA THR A 141 9.87 4.08 19.73
C THR A 141 8.40 4.38 19.96
N PRO A 142 7.53 3.35 20.08
CA PRO A 142 6.11 3.56 20.27
C PRO A 142 5.80 4.17 21.63
N ASP A 143 4.81 5.05 21.67
CA ASP A 143 4.20 5.51 22.89
C ASP A 143 3.37 4.38 23.52
N LYS A 144 3.65 4.04 24.79
CA LYS A 144 3.06 2.88 25.46
C LYS A 144 1.54 3.01 25.65
N ASP A 145 1.05 4.21 25.92
CA ASP A 145 -0.40 4.44 26.13
C ASP A 145 -1.14 4.37 24.79
N SER A 146 -0.55 4.93 23.74
CA SER A 146 -1.07 4.82 22.38
C SER A 146 -1.12 3.38 21.88
N LEU A 147 -0.06 2.60 22.14
CA LEU A 147 -0.01 1.18 21.79
C LEU A 147 -1.11 0.41 22.51
N LYS A 148 -1.21 0.57 23.83
CA LYS A 148 -2.26 -0.07 24.66
C LYS A 148 -3.67 0.30 24.19
N GLN A 149 -3.90 1.54 23.78
CA GLN A 149 -5.21 1.97 23.29
C GLN A 149 -5.56 1.30 21.97
N VAL A 150 -4.61 1.17 21.03
CA VAL A 150 -4.78 0.46 19.76
C VAL A 150 -5.05 -1.03 20.00
N GLU A 151 -4.31 -1.66 20.92
CA GLU A 151 -4.54 -3.07 21.28
C GLU A 151 -5.94 -3.28 21.86
N LEU A 152 -6.39 -2.40 22.76
CA LEU A 152 -7.74 -2.49 23.34
C LEU A 152 -8.84 -2.33 22.28
N GLU A 153 -8.64 -1.44 21.31
CA GLU A 153 -9.63 -1.21 20.25
C GLU A 153 -9.69 -2.38 19.24
N LEU A 154 -8.54 -3.01 18.95
CA LEU A 154 -8.46 -4.13 18.00
C LEU A 154 -8.93 -5.46 18.59
N PHE A 155 -8.59 -5.74 19.83
CA PHE A 155 -8.72 -7.09 20.38
C PHE A 155 -9.73 -7.21 21.51
N TYR A 156 -10.18 -6.10 22.08
CA TYR A 156 -11.08 -6.12 23.23
C TYR A 156 -12.36 -5.32 22.94
N LYS A 157 -13.50 -5.99 23.04
CA LYS A 157 -14.81 -5.30 23.02
C LYS A 157 -15.06 -4.71 24.40
N LYS A 158 -15.49 -3.45 24.49
CA LYS A 158 -16.05 -2.90 25.73
C LYS A 158 -17.24 -3.77 26.14
N GLN A 159 -17.17 -4.38 27.31
CA GLN A 159 -18.36 -4.95 27.93
C GLN A 159 -19.33 -3.79 28.25
N LYS A 160 -20.57 -3.95 27.80
CA LYS A 160 -21.67 -3.01 28.13
C LYS A 160 -22.11 -3.22 29.56
#